data_d58c71887e728d40ac7040ce9f0cb922
#
_entry.id   d58c71887e728d40ac7040ce9f0cb922
#
_cell.length_a   1.000
_cell.length_b   1.000
_cell.length_c   1.000
_cell.angle_alpha   90.00
_cell.angle_beta   90.00
_cell.angle_gamma   90.00
#
_symmetry.space_group_name_H-M   'P 1'
#
loop_
_entity.id
_entity.type
_entity.pdbx_description
1 polymer ?
#
loop_
_entity_poly.entity_id
_entity_poly.type
_entity_poly.pdbx_seq_one_letter_code
_entity_poly.pdbx_strand_id
1 'polypeptide(L)'
;MVAPNTNADTLSAFLANFCTAGQPPHRTPDAGELSRTAQIQPGVYFTLEAPFVRILGLYSNALEDPGVISQQNGKRPSYPNISNVQLTFLNAALKRIKKEKFAGAVLIAVHHPPYVAAHPSGKTAPQKHNANALMLEDIDSACEVAGVWPHAILSGHAHNYQRFTRTQDSRQTPFVVLGNGGHAPIQRLTGKGSPTLRTPMPQPSLSNGKDSVVFENYDDQDFGYLRVIADPSQLRIEYHPATDGASAKTPDDFVTVDLETYSLVHYQAASATA
;
A
#
# COMPACT_ATOMS: atom_id res chain seq x y z
N MET A 1 -16.43 3.95 -18.47
CA MET A 1 -14.97 3.78 -18.65
C MET A 1 -14.42 5.14 -19.04
N VAL A 2 -13.65 5.77 -18.19
CA VAL A 2 -12.90 6.99 -18.53
C VAL A 2 -11.71 6.51 -19.35
N ALA A 3 -11.52 7.04 -20.55
CA ALA A 3 -10.33 6.77 -21.34
C ALA A 3 -9.09 7.13 -20.53
N PRO A 4 -7.98 6.36 -20.63
CA PRO A 4 -6.75 6.72 -19.93
C PRO A 4 -6.38 8.14 -20.36
N ASN A 5 -6.27 9.03 -19.37
CA ASN A 5 -5.90 10.41 -19.64
C ASN A 5 -4.42 10.42 -20.00
N THR A 6 -4.14 10.44 -21.30
CA THR A 6 -2.79 10.42 -21.85
C THR A 6 -2.12 11.79 -21.83
N ASN A 7 -2.78 12.80 -21.20
CA ASN A 7 -2.24 14.14 -21.16
C ASN A 7 -1.07 14.19 -20.15
N ALA A 8 0.12 14.49 -20.65
CA ALA A 8 1.31 14.70 -19.81
C ALA A 8 1.09 15.76 -18.72
N ASP A 9 0.14 16.65 -18.93
CA ASP A 9 -0.21 17.74 -18.01
C ASP A 9 -0.86 17.27 -16.70
N THR A 10 -1.46 16.07 -16.65
CA THR A 10 -2.12 15.55 -15.44
C THR A 10 -1.18 15.28 -14.26
N LEU A 11 0.10 15.04 -14.52
CA LEU A 11 1.11 14.81 -13.51
C LEU A 11 2.01 16.04 -13.29
N SER A 12 1.82 17.13 -14.02
CA SER A 12 2.72 18.29 -13.98
C SER A 12 2.83 18.89 -12.57
N ALA A 13 1.73 19.05 -11.85
CA ALA A 13 1.72 19.55 -10.48
C ALA A 13 2.45 18.59 -9.52
N PHE A 14 2.23 17.26 -9.65
CA PHE A 14 2.95 16.30 -8.84
C PHE A 14 4.45 16.34 -9.10
N LEU A 15 4.86 16.34 -10.37
CA LEU A 15 6.27 16.40 -10.74
C LEU A 15 6.93 17.69 -10.26
N ALA A 16 6.26 18.83 -10.39
CA ALA A 16 6.78 20.13 -9.93
C ALA A 16 6.95 20.21 -8.41
N ASN A 17 6.03 19.61 -7.64
CA ASN A 17 6.03 19.74 -6.18
C ASN A 17 6.82 18.64 -5.46
N PHE A 18 6.93 17.45 -6.05
CA PHE A 18 7.49 16.29 -5.36
C PHE A 18 8.74 15.72 -6.00
N CYS A 19 9.01 16.04 -7.28
CA CYS A 19 10.06 15.38 -8.03
C CYS A 19 11.17 16.34 -8.46
N THR A 20 12.40 15.84 -8.46
CA THR A 20 13.52 16.46 -9.17
C THR A 20 14.37 15.36 -9.81
N ALA A 21 14.86 15.62 -11.01
CA ALA A 21 15.72 14.69 -11.75
C ALA A 21 17.18 14.67 -11.24
N GLY A 22 17.43 15.17 -10.06
CA GLY A 22 18.70 14.93 -9.38
C GLY A 22 19.58 16.14 -9.09
N GLN A 23 19.21 17.41 -9.35
CA GLN A 23 20.15 18.50 -9.05
C GLN A 23 19.54 19.87 -8.88
N PRO A 24 20.01 20.57 -7.89
CA PRO A 24 19.85 20.25 -6.47
C PRO A 24 18.37 20.25 -6.12
N PRO A 25 17.96 19.71 -4.97
CA PRO A 25 16.56 19.78 -4.55
C PRO A 25 16.09 21.23 -4.59
N HIS A 26 15.01 21.51 -5.31
CA HIS A 26 14.42 22.83 -5.37
C HIS A 26 13.25 22.95 -4.38
N ARG A 27 12.93 24.17 -3.99
CA ARG A 27 11.76 24.42 -3.14
C ARG A 27 10.49 24.01 -3.89
N THR A 28 9.60 23.31 -3.20
CA THR A 28 8.29 22.93 -3.71
C THR A 28 7.45 24.19 -4.01
N PRO A 29 6.98 24.43 -5.25
CA PRO A 29 6.30 25.67 -5.62
C PRO A 29 5.06 25.98 -4.78
N ASP A 30 4.23 24.97 -4.51
CA ASP A 30 2.94 25.14 -3.84
C ASP A 30 3.03 25.04 -2.31
N ALA A 31 4.23 25.01 -1.75
CA ALA A 31 4.41 24.89 -0.29
C ALA A 31 4.14 26.21 0.47
N GLY A 32 3.95 27.34 -0.22
CA GLY A 32 3.75 28.64 0.40
C GLY A 32 4.91 29.05 1.31
N GLU A 33 4.60 29.34 2.57
CA GLU A 33 5.59 29.70 3.61
C GLU A 33 6.38 28.51 4.15
N LEU A 34 5.93 27.27 3.90
CA LEU A 34 6.60 26.08 4.41
C LEU A 34 7.93 25.82 3.68
N SER A 35 8.98 25.55 4.45
CA SER A 35 10.26 25.14 3.91
C SER A 35 10.21 23.68 3.51
N ARG A 36 9.83 23.42 2.27
CA ARG A 36 9.75 22.07 1.69
C ARG A 36 10.50 22.04 0.36
N THR A 37 11.24 20.98 0.15
CA THR A 37 11.97 20.71 -1.08
C THR A 37 11.45 19.47 -1.77
N ALA A 38 11.46 19.47 -3.10
CA ALA A 38 11.23 18.26 -3.90
C ALA A 38 12.34 17.23 -3.60
N GLN A 39 11.99 15.95 -3.66
CA GLN A 39 12.95 14.86 -3.48
C GLN A 39 13.64 14.53 -4.81
N ILE A 40 14.81 13.90 -4.73
CA ILE A 40 15.46 13.32 -5.90
C ILE A 40 14.67 12.09 -6.32
N GLN A 41 13.64 12.34 -7.09
CA GLN A 41 12.65 11.36 -7.54
C GLN A 41 12.23 11.74 -8.96
N PRO A 42 12.62 10.96 -9.98
CA PRO A 42 12.40 11.36 -11.37
C PRO A 42 10.96 11.13 -11.86
N GLY A 43 10.10 10.50 -11.06
CA GLY A 43 8.74 10.15 -11.45
C GLY A 43 7.83 9.78 -10.28
N VAL A 44 6.64 9.29 -10.62
CA VAL A 44 5.57 8.96 -9.66
C VAL A 44 5.75 7.62 -8.95
N TYR A 45 6.65 6.77 -9.42
CA TYR A 45 7.07 5.56 -8.72
C TYR A 45 8.52 5.72 -8.25
N PHE A 46 8.84 5.24 -7.06
CA PHE A 46 10.10 5.56 -6.40
C PHE A 46 10.50 4.51 -5.35
N THR A 47 11.73 4.60 -4.90
CA THR A 47 12.20 3.93 -3.67
C THR A 47 12.53 4.99 -2.62
N LEU A 48 11.89 4.91 -1.47
CA LEU A 48 12.31 5.65 -0.28
C LEU A 48 13.17 4.74 0.58
N GLU A 49 14.35 5.25 0.96
CA GLU A 49 15.34 4.49 1.69
C GLU A 49 15.64 5.14 3.04
N ALA A 50 15.44 4.37 4.10
CA ALA A 50 15.81 4.75 5.46
C ALA A 50 16.62 3.61 6.10
N PRO A 51 17.26 3.80 7.25
CA PRO A 51 18.18 2.81 7.82
C PRO A 51 17.59 1.40 7.94
N PHE A 52 16.34 1.29 8.35
CA PHE A 52 15.68 0.00 8.62
C PHE A 52 14.48 -0.28 7.72
N VAL A 53 14.24 0.54 6.69
CA VAL A 53 13.12 0.34 5.79
C VAL A 53 13.44 0.76 4.36
N ARG A 54 12.91 0.01 3.39
CA ARG A 54 12.80 0.37 1.98
C ARG A 54 11.32 0.38 1.61
N ILE A 55 10.82 1.50 1.09
CA ILE A 55 9.46 1.63 0.60
C ILE A 55 9.50 1.77 -0.91
N LEU A 56 8.90 0.82 -1.60
CA LEU A 56 8.73 0.81 -3.05
C LEU A 56 7.36 1.42 -3.37
N GLY A 57 7.36 2.69 -3.76
CA GLY A 57 6.14 3.39 -4.18
C GLY A 57 5.80 3.04 -5.62
N LEU A 58 4.59 2.54 -5.86
CA LEU A 58 4.08 2.18 -7.18
C LEU A 58 2.90 3.08 -7.56
N TYR A 59 2.79 3.37 -8.86
CA TYR A 59 1.74 4.19 -9.42
C TYR A 59 0.71 3.32 -10.15
N SER A 60 -0.45 3.12 -9.54
CA SER A 60 -1.52 2.31 -10.11
C SER A 60 -2.63 3.11 -10.79
N ASN A 61 -2.60 4.45 -10.69
CA ASN A 61 -3.62 5.35 -11.25
C ASN A 61 -3.45 5.61 -12.77
N ALA A 62 -2.68 4.81 -13.49
CA ALA A 62 -2.72 4.82 -14.94
C ALA A 62 -4.14 4.52 -15.47
N LEU A 63 -4.93 3.79 -14.67
CA LEU A 63 -6.38 3.65 -14.80
C LEU A 63 -7.01 3.88 -13.42
N GLU A 64 -8.14 4.59 -13.40
CA GLU A 64 -8.85 4.89 -12.15
C GLU A 64 -9.37 3.64 -11.45
N ASP A 65 -9.91 2.71 -12.19
CA ASP A 65 -10.42 1.41 -11.72
C ASP A 65 -10.30 0.40 -12.86
N PRO A 66 -9.61 -0.70 -12.67
CA PRO A 66 -9.24 -1.38 -11.42
C PRO A 66 -7.84 -1.04 -10.88
N GLY A 67 -7.14 -0.04 -11.37
CA GLY A 67 -5.75 0.21 -11.06
C GLY A 67 -4.81 -0.80 -11.72
N VAL A 68 -3.70 -0.34 -12.28
CA VAL A 68 -2.72 -1.21 -12.96
C VAL A 68 -1.30 -0.66 -12.82
N ILE A 69 -0.32 -1.53 -12.79
CA ILE A 69 1.11 -1.19 -12.76
C ILE A 69 1.86 -1.70 -14.00
N SER A 70 1.21 -2.50 -14.83
CA SER A 70 1.80 -3.06 -16.04
C SER A 70 0.75 -3.32 -17.13
N GLN A 71 1.23 -3.63 -18.32
CA GLN A 71 0.42 -4.12 -19.44
C GLN A 71 -0.06 -5.58 -19.24
N GLN A 72 0.41 -6.26 -18.20
CA GLN A 72 0.09 -7.64 -17.87
C GLN A 72 0.36 -8.63 -19.01
N ASN A 73 1.53 -8.47 -19.64
CA ASN A 73 2.01 -9.37 -20.71
C ASN A 73 0.98 -9.63 -21.81
N GLY A 74 0.19 -8.61 -22.18
CA GLY A 74 -0.82 -8.75 -23.22
C GLY A 74 -2.12 -9.43 -22.78
N LYS A 75 -2.26 -9.81 -21.52
CA LYS A 75 -3.52 -10.38 -20.98
C LYS A 75 -4.69 -9.37 -20.99
N ARG A 76 -4.38 -8.08 -21.16
CA ARG A 76 -5.38 -7.01 -21.27
C ARG A 76 -5.20 -6.15 -22.51
N PRO A 77 -5.70 -6.59 -23.67
CA PRO A 77 -5.65 -5.80 -24.90
C PRO A 77 -6.38 -4.45 -24.80
N SER A 78 -7.24 -4.28 -23.77
CA SER A 78 -7.94 -3.02 -23.47
C SER A 78 -7.01 -1.88 -23.00
N TYR A 79 -5.74 -2.17 -22.68
CA TYR A 79 -4.80 -1.18 -22.17
C TYR A 79 -3.51 -1.12 -22.99
N PRO A 80 -3.60 -0.86 -24.31
CA PRO A 80 -2.44 -0.95 -25.21
C PRO A 80 -1.36 0.12 -24.93
N ASN A 81 -1.71 1.16 -24.19
CA ASN A 81 -0.80 2.29 -23.92
C ASN A 81 -0.10 2.21 -22.54
N ILE A 82 -0.35 1.16 -21.74
CA ILE A 82 0.34 0.97 -20.47
C ILE A 82 1.61 0.17 -20.72
N SER A 83 2.75 0.76 -20.37
CA SER A 83 4.05 0.10 -20.52
C SER A 83 4.39 -0.75 -19.29
N ASN A 84 5.35 -1.69 -19.46
CA ASN A 84 5.88 -2.49 -18.36
C ASN A 84 7.06 -1.82 -17.63
N VAL A 85 7.30 -0.53 -17.87
CA VAL A 85 8.45 0.17 -17.29
C VAL A 85 8.44 0.18 -15.77
N GLN A 86 7.27 0.26 -15.17
CA GLN A 86 7.11 0.23 -13.72
C GLN A 86 7.36 -1.18 -13.15
N LEU A 87 6.93 -2.23 -13.83
CA LEU A 87 7.25 -3.60 -13.46
C LEU A 87 8.76 -3.87 -13.58
N THR A 88 9.41 -3.30 -14.60
CA THR A 88 10.87 -3.34 -14.74
C THR A 88 11.55 -2.64 -13.57
N PHE A 89 11.06 -1.47 -13.17
CA PHE A 89 11.54 -0.74 -11.99
C PHE A 89 11.39 -1.60 -10.71
N LEU A 90 10.21 -2.19 -10.48
CA LEU A 90 9.96 -3.03 -9.29
C LEU A 90 10.93 -4.21 -9.24
N ASN A 91 11.10 -4.92 -10.36
CA ASN A 91 12.07 -6.02 -10.47
C ASN A 91 13.50 -5.57 -10.18
N ALA A 92 13.91 -4.42 -10.70
CA ALA A 92 15.25 -3.87 -10.49
C ALA A 92 15.47 -3.48 -9.01
N ALA A 93 14.47 -2.84 -8.39
CA ALA A 93 14.52 -2.42 -6.99
C ALA A 93 14.62 -3.64 -6.04
N LEU A 94 13.78 -4.66 -6.23
CA LEU A 94 13.83 -5.88 -5.43
C LEU A 94 15.15 -6.64 -5.60
N LYS A 95 15.67 -6.76 -6.84
CA LYS A 95 16.99 -7.37 -7.10
C LYS A 95 18.12 -6.59 -6.44
N ARG A 96 18.02 -5.25 -6.40
CA ARG A 96 18.99 -4.40 -5.71
C ARG A 96 18.96 -4.66 -4.20
N ILE A 97 17.79 -4.70 -3.58
CA ILE A 97 17.59 -5.05 -2.17
C ILE A 97 18.25 -6.40 -1.84
N LYS A 98 18.03 -7.40 -2.69
CA LYS A 98 18.67 -8.73 -2.57
C LYS A 98 20.19 -8.65 -2.64
N LYS A 99 20.72 -7.93 -3.65
CA LYS A 99 22.17 -7.77 -3.86
C LYS A 99 22.84 -7.06 -2.69
N GLU A 100 22.20 -6.03 -2.14
CA GLU A 100 22.68 -5.27 -0.99
C GLU A 100 22.57 -6.06 0.33
N LYS A 101 21.90 -7.22 0.32
CA LYS A 101 21.59 -8.01 1.53
C LYS A 101 20.91 -7.16 2.61
N PHE A 102 20.00 -6.28 2.16
CA PHE A 102 19.29 -5.40 3.08
C PHE A 102 18.45 -6.23 4.05
N ALA A 103 18.68 -6.06 5.35
CA ALA A 103 18.05 -6.84 6.41
C ALA A 103 16.84 -6.13 7.05
N GLY A 104 16.55 -4.88 6.67
CA GLY A 104 15.41 -4.13 7.19
C GLY A 104 14.07 -4.48 6.51
N ALA A 105 13.02 -3.79 6.93
CA ALA A 105 11.68 -3.96 6.38
C ALA A 105 11.60 -3.53 4.91
N VAL A 106 10.93 -4.32 4.09
CA VAL A 106 10.57 -3.98 2.70
C VAL A 106 9.07 -3.77 2.66
N LEU A 107 8.63 -2.59 2.22
CA LEU A 107 7.24 -2.22 2.05
C LEU A 107 6.95 -1.93 0.59
N ILE A 108 5.76 -2.29 0.12
CA ILE A 108 5.21 -1.78 -1.14
C ILE A 108 4.07 -0.84 -0.79
N ALA A 109 4.08 0.35 -1.38
CA ALA A 109 3.01 1.33 -1.28
C ALA A 109 2.39 1.55 -2.65
N VAL A 110 1.07 1.37 -2.76
CA VAL A 110 0.33 1.49 -4.02
C VAL A 110 -1.08 2.01 -3.75
N HIS A 111 -1.60 2.89 -4.63
CA HIS A 111 -2.91 3.51 -4.37
C HIS A 111 -4.05 2.48 -4.34
N HIS A 112 -4.21 1.67 -5.38
CA HIS A 112 -5.27 0.68 -5.41
C HIS A 112 -4.92 -0.56 -4.58
N PRO A 113 -5.81 -1.01 -3.69
CA PRO A 113 -5.54 -2.16 -2.84
C PRO A 113 -5.68 -3.48 -3.60
N PRO A 114 -4.77 -4.45 -3.41
CA PRO A 114 -4.97 -5.81 -3.89
C PRO A 114 -6.18 -6.49 -3.25
N TYR A 115 -6.42 -6.27 -1.96
CA TYR A 115 -7.56 -6.81 -1.22
C TYR A 115 -8.46 -5.70 -0.70
N VAL A 116 -9.77 -5.87 -0.87
CA VAL A 116 -10.83 -5.02 -0.31
C VAL A 116 -11.94 -5.93 0.18
N ALA A 117 -12.42 -5.73 1.41
CA ALA A 117 -13.59 -6.43 1.90
C ALA A 117 -14.82 -6.02 1.09
N ALA A 118 -15.46 -7.01 0.49
CA ALA A 118 -16.72 -6.82 -0.19
C ALA A 118 -17.88 -6.85 0.82
N HIS A 119 -18.93 -6.10 0.53
CA HIS A 119 -20.16 -6.17 1.31
C HIS A 119 -20.75 -7.60 1.24
N PRO A 120 -21.14 -8.22 2.37
CA PRO A 120 -21.61 -9.61 2.39
C PRO A 120 -22.86 -9.89 1.54
N SER A 121 -23.62 -8.86 1.17
CA SER A 121 -24.90 -9.03 0.46
C SER A 121 -24.79 -9.20 -1.06
N GLY A 122 -23.61 -9.16 -1.65
CA GLY A 122 -23.44 -9.22 -3.11
C GLY A 122 -24.14 -8.10 -3.89
N LYS A 123 -24.94 -7.29 -3.20
CA LYS A 123 -25.50 -6.06 -3.76
C LYS A 123 -24.41 -5.03 -3.59
N THR A 124 -23.89 -4.55 -4.68
CA THR A 124 -22.99 -3.43 -4.75
C THR A 124 -23.46 -2.30 -3.82
N ALA A 125 -22.95 -2.32 -2.57
CA ALA A 125 -22.78 -1.08 -1.89
C ALA A 125 -22.01 -0.17 -2.87
N PRO A 126 -22.12 1.16 -2.80
CA PRO A 126 -21.49 2.04 -3.78
C PRO A 126 -19.96 1.97 -3.80
N GLN A 127 -19.36 0.91 -3.30
CA GLN A 127 -17.95 0.64 -3.36
C GLN A 127 -17.61 0.20 -4.79
N LYS A 128 -17.20 1.18 -5.56
CA LYS A 128 -16.59 0.96 -6.87
C LYS A 128 -15.17 0.39 -6.77
N HIS A 129 -14.70 0.11 -5.56
CA HIS A 129 -13.33 -0.29 -5.27
C HIS A 129 -13.26 -1.81 -5.18
N ASN A 130 -12.76 -2.43 -6.24
CA ASN A 130 -12.62 -3.88 -6.32
C ASN A 130 -11.20 -4.31 -5.96
N ALA A 131 -11.09 -5.49 -5.34
CA ALA A 131 -9.80 -6.17 -5.19
C ALA A 131 -9.13 -6.39 -6.56
N ASN A 132 -7.80 -6.30 -6.61
CA ASN A 132 -7.05 -6.34 -7.87
C ASN A 132 -6.10 -7.54 -7.95
N ALA A 133 -6.64 -8.68 -8.39
CA ALA A 133 -5.88 -9.92 -8.53
C ALA A 133 -4.72 -9.81 -9.54
N LEU A 134 -4.90 -9.05 -10.62
CA LEU A 134 -3.88 -8.95 -11.67
C LEU A 134 -2.69 -8.09 -11.24
N MET A 135 -2.93 -7.04 -10.46
CA MET A 135 -1.85 -6.25 -9.89
C MET A 135 -1.10 -7.06 -8.83
N LEU A 136 -1.80 -7.88 -8.04
CA LEU A 136 -1.18 -8.80 -7.10
C LEU A 136 -0.31 -9.84 -7.82
N GLU A 137 -0.77 -10.40 -8.95
CA GLU A 137 0.01 -11.33 -9.79
C GLU A 137 1.31 -10.68 -10.27
N ASP A 138 1.26 -9.41 -10.70
CA ASP A 138 2.47 -8.67 -11.11
C ASP A 138 3.47 -8.48 -9.96
N ILE A 139 2.97 -8.12 -8.78
CA ILE A 139 3.80 -7.93 -7.57
C ILE A 139 4.41 -9.27 -7.15
N ASP A 140 3.62 -10.32 -7.06
CA ASP A 140 4.06 -11.67 -6.67
C ASP A 140 5.13 -12.18 -7.64
N SER A 141 4.90 -12.06 -8.95
CA SER A 141 5.87 -12.47 -9.98
C SER A 141 7.20 -11.74 -9.86
N ALA A 142 7.17 -10.42 -9.58
CA ALA A 142 8.38 -9.66 -9.35
C ALA A 142 9.12 -10.12 -8.08
N CYS A 143 8.39 -10.43 -7.01
CA CYS A 143 8.94 -10.94 -5.76
C CYS A 143 9.58 -12.34 -5.95
N GLU A 144 8.91 -13.24 -6.67
CA GLU A 144 9.44 -14.57 -7.01
C GLU A 144 10.74 -14.47 -7.80
N VAL A 145 10.75 -13.67 -8.87
CA VAL A 145 11.93 -13.47 -9.72
C VAL A 145 13.10 -12.88 -8.94
N ALA A 146 12.85 -11.97 -8.01
CA ALA A 146 13.89 -11.37 -7.18
C ALA A 146 14.28 -12.24 -5.97
N GLY A 147 13.39 -13.10 -5.50
CA GLY A 147 13.53 -13.83 -4.23
C GLY A 147 13.54 -12.89 -3.03
N VAL A 148 12.73 -11.82 -3.09
CA VAL A 148 12.50 -10.84 -2.02
C VAL A 148 11.01 -10.54 -1.93
N TRP A 149 10.46 -10.63 -0.74
CA TRP A 149 9.05 -10.41 -0.47
C TRP A 149 8.86 -9.18 0.42
N PRO A 150 7.76 -8.42 0.26
CA PRO A 150 7.46 -7.33 1.17
C PRO A 150 7.00 -7.86 2.53
N HIS A 151 7.36 -7.13 3.60
CA HIS A 151 6.86 -7.38 4.95
C HIS A 151 5.46 -6.81 5.16
N ALA A 152 5.04 -5.84 4.33
CA ALA A 152 3.67 -5.37 4.25
C ALA A 152 3.40 -4.67 2.91
N ILE A 153 2.12 -4.60 2.52
CA ILE A 153 1.63 -3.79 1.41
C ILE A 153 0.66 -2.74 1.97
N LEU A 154 0.94 -1.47 1.68
CA LEU A 154 0.13 -0.33 2.09
C LEU A 154 -0.61 0.24 0.89
N SER A 155 -1.89 0.54 1.05
CA SER A 155 -2.72 1.08 -0.01
C SER A 155 -3.76 2.08 0.52
N GLY A 156 -4.44 2.76 -0.40
CA GLY A 156 -5.50 3.72 -0.11
C GLY A 156 -6.78 3.38 -0.87
N HIS A 157 -7.31 4.33 -1.64
CA HIS A 157 -8.44 4.21 -2.58
C HIS A 157 -9.80 3.91 -1.94
N ALA A 158 -9.97 2.85 -1.17
CA ALA A 158 -11.18 2.61 -0.39
C ALA A 158 -11.17 3.53 0.84
N HIS A 159 -12.19 4.39 0.97
CA HIS A 159 -12.21 5.49 1.95
C HIS A 159 -12.57 5.01 3.37
N ASN A 160 -11.86 4.03 3.84
CA ASN A 160 -11.94 3.45 5.19
C ASN A 160 -10.59 2.82 5.55
N TYR A 161 -10.49 2.31 6.77
CA TYR A 161 -9.38 1.48 7.19
C TYR A 161 -9.77 0.01 7.06
N GLN A 162 -8.85 -0.82 6.52
CA GLN A 162 -8.99 -2.28 6.47
C GLN A 162 -7.61 -2.93 6.64
N ARG A 163 -7.56 -4.03 7.37
CA ARG A 163 -6.35 -4.85 7.47
C ARG A 163 -6.65 -6.31 7.16
N PHE A 164 -5.82 -6.86 6.30
CA PHE A 164 -5.83 -8.27 5.94
C PHE A 164 -4.49 -8.89 6.29
N THR A 165 -4.49 -10.19 6.58
CA THR A 165 -3.29 -11.03 6.63
C THR A 165 -3.36 -12.05 5.51
N ARG A 166 -2.37 -12.02 4.63
CA ARG A 166 -2.17 -13.06 3.61
C ARG A 166 -1.08 -14.01 4.08
N THR A 167 -1.39 -15.29 4.10
CA THR A 167 -0.42 -16.35 4.39
C THR A 167 -0.11 -17.12 3.11
N GLN A 168 1.16 -17.10 2.70
CA GLN A 168 1.67 -17.82 1.52
C GLN A 168 3.06 -18.38 1.84
N ASP A 169 3.27 -19.70 1.63
CA ASP A 169 4.55 -20.37 1.93
C ASP A 169 5.09 -20.03 3.33
N SER A 170 4.24 -20.04 4.35
CA SER A 170 4.51 -19.67 5.75
C SER A 170 4.75 -18.20 6.01
N ARG A 171 4.83 -17.33 5.00
CA ARG A 171 4.94 -15.87 5.17
C ARG A 171 3.57 -15.29 5.47
N GLN A 172 3.48 -14.47 6.51
CA GLN A 172 2.30 -13.72 6.90
C GLN A 172 2.51 -12.24 6.55
N THR A 173 1.93 -11.81 5.45
CA THR A 173 2.07 -10.44 4.95
C THR A 173 0.81 -9.63 5.25
N PRO A 174 0.88 -8.57 6.07
CA PRO A 174 -0.20 -7.61 6.22
C PRO A 174 -0.44 -6.81 4.94
N PHE A 175 -1.71 -6.69 4.56
CA PHE A 175 -2.21 -5.77 3.54
C PHE A 175 -3.07 -4.75 4.25
N VAL A 176 -2.64 -3.50 4.23
CA VAL A 176 -3.32 -2.42 4.96
C VAL A 176 -3.87 -1.41 3.97
N VAL A 177 -5.16 -1.17 4.04
CA VAL A 177 -5.85 -0.12 3.30
C VAL A 177 -6.08 1.05 4.25
N LEU A 178 -5.62 2.23 3.88
CA LEU A 178 -5.83 3.48 4.59
C LEU A 178 -6.30 4.56 3.60
N GLY A 179 -7.58 4.53 3.25
CA GLY A 179 -8.19 5.54 2.39
C GLY A 179 -8.97 6.61 3.14
N ASN A 180 -9.04 6.52 4.48
CA ASN A 180 -9.75 7.44 5.36
C ASN A 180 -8.89 8.61 5.89
N GLY A 181 -7.87 9.03 5.13
CA GLY A 181 -6.98 10.13 5.50
C GLY A 181 -7.56 11.56 5.34
N GLY A 182 -8.84 11.70 5.07
CA GLY A 182 -9.54 13.01 5.03
C GLY A 182 -9.77 13.58 3.64
N HIS A 183 -9.41 12.89 2.56
CA HIS A 183 -9.62 13.37 1.18
C HIS A 183 -11.10 13.39 0.78
N ALA A 184 -11.88 12.40 1.19
CA ALA A 184 -13.28 12.22 0.81
C ALA A 184 -14.10 11.65 1.98
N PRO A 185 -15.45 11.67 1.90
CA PRO A 185 -16.30 11.05 2.89
C PRO A 185 -15.94 9.59 3.12
N ILE A 186 -16.03 9.16 4.38
CA ILE A 186 -15.81 7.78 4.77
C ILE A 186 -16.85 6.87 4.11
N GLN A 187 -16.38 5.73 3.59
CA GLN A 187 -17.21 4.72 2.96
C GLN A 187 -17.48 3.58 3.93
N ARG A 188 -18.75 3.38 4.23
CA ARG A 188 -19.20 2.28 5.08
C ARG A 188 -19.07 0.95 4.34
N LEU A 189 -18.51 -0.04 5.03
CA LEU A 189 -18.47 -1.43 4.54
C LEU A 189 -19.84 -2.09 4.61
N THR A 190 -20.71 -1.60 5.50
CA THR A 190 -22.07 -2.10 5.66
C THR A 190 -23.08 -1.01 5.35
N GLY A 191 -24.20 -1.37 4.71
CA GLY A 191 -25.31 -0.43 4.48
C GLY A 191 -25.90 0.12 5.78
N LYS A 192 -26.55 1.27 5.73
CA LYS A 192 -27.24 1.87 6.87
C LYS A 192 -28.23 0.87 7.49
N GLY A 193 -28.09 0.58 8.77
CA GLY A 193 -28.93 -0.39 9.49
C GLY A 193 -28.52 -1.86 9.30
N SER A 194 -27.47 -2.14 8.54
CA SER A 194 -26.90 -3.49 8.44
C SER A 194 -26.04 -3.82 9.68
N PRO A 195 -25.93 -5.12 10.04
CA PRO A 195 -25.02 -5.54 11.12
C PRO A 195 -23.56 -5.18 10.79
N THR A 196 -22.81 -4.83 11.80
CA THR A 196 -21.35 -4.70 11.73
C THR A 196 -20.71 -6.00 11.23
N LEU A 197 -19.71 -5.91 10.38
CA LEU A 197 -18.95 -7.08 9.99
C LEU A 197 -18.22 -7.66 11.19
N ARG A 198 -18.28 -8.97 11.33
CA ARG A 198 -17.53 -9.66 12.38
C ARG A 198 -16.16 -10.05 11.84
N THR A 199 -15.12 -9.50 12.42
CA THR A 199 -13.73 -9.85 12.14
C THR A 199 -13.11 -10.59 13.35
N PRO A 200 -12.09 -11.44 13.14
CA PRO A 200 -11.53 -11.82 11.84
C PRO A 200 -12.44 -12.75 11.02
N MET A 201 -12.35 -12.66 9.68
CA MET A 201 -13.12 -13.53 8.79
C MET A 201 -12.32 -13.92 7.54
N PRO A 202 -12.44 -15.16 7.04
CA PRO A 202 -11.77 -15.57 5.81
C PRO A 202 -12.21 -14.75 4.61
N GLN A 203 -11.28 -14.53 3.68
CA GLN A 203 -11.51 -13.87 2.39
C GLN A 203 -11.09 -14.80 1.24
N PRO A 204 -11.70 -14.63 0.06
CA PRO A 204 -11.28 -15.37 -1.11
C PRO A 204 -9.82 -15.14 -1.46
N SER A 205 -9.09 -16.20 -1.79
CA SER A 205 -7.75 -16.11 -2.38
C SER A 205 -7.83 -15.44 -3.76
N LEU A 206 -6.90 -14.51 -4.03
CA LEU A 206 -6.69 -13.93 -5.36
C LEU A 206 -5.60 -14.65 -6.16
N SER A 207 -4.93 -15.64 -5.56
CA SER A 207 -3.80 -16.38 -6.13
C SER A 207 -4.16 -17.83 -6.47
N ASN A 208 -5.41 -18.08 -6.89
CA ASN A 208 -5.90 -19.42 -7.25
C ASN A 208 -5.71 -20.47 -6.15
N GLY A 209 -5.94 -20.08 -4.89
CA GLY A 209 -5.84 -20.97 -3.74
C GLY A 209 -4.42 -21.28 -3.26
N LYS A 210 -3.42 -20.59 -3.77
CA LYS A 210 -2.02 -20.73 -3.31
C LYS A 210 -1.75 -20.02 -1.98
N ASP A 211 -2.71 -19.26 -1.50
CA ASP A 211 -2.63 -18.51 -0.26
C ASP A 211 -3.93 -18.64 0.56
N SER A 212 -3.88 -18.24 1.80
CA SER A 212 -5.05 -17.98 2.62
C SER A 212 -5.06 -16.52 3.03
N VAL A 213 -6.25 -15.92 3.08
CA VAL A 213 -6.42 -14.51 3.40
C VAL A 213 -7.46 -14.35 4.49
N VAL A 214 -7.13 -13.58 5.51
CA VAL A 214 -8.02 -13.23 6.61
C VAL A 214 -8.22 -11.73 6.64
N PHE A 215 -9.45 -11.28 6.67
CA PHE A 215 -9.83 -9.90 6.97
C PHE A 215 -9.83 -9.74 8.49
N GLU A 216 -8.84 -9.03 9.00
CA GLU A 216 -8.53 -9.01 10.43
C GLU A 216 -9.28 -7.94 11.20
N ASN A 217 -9.33 -6.73 10.63
CA ASN A 217 -9.94 -5.57 11.29
C ASN A 217 -10.29 -4.48 10.28
N TYR A 218 -11.16 -3.53 10.69
CA TYR A 218 -11.53 -2.37 9.89
C TYR A 218 -12.06 -1.24 10.77
N ASP A 219 -11.98 -0.03 10.22
CA ASP A 219 -12.72 1.14 10.69
C ASP A 219 -13.33 1.86 9.48
N ASP A 220 -14.65 1.95 9.48
CA ASP A 220 -15.44 2.63 8.47
C ASP A 220 -16.24 3.81 9.05
N GLN A 221 -15.80 4.34 10.20
CA GLN A 221 -16.46 5.40 10.96
C GLN A 221 -15.62 6.68 10.99
N ASP A 222 -14.33 6.54 11.20
CA ASP A 222 -13.44 7.63 11.56
C ASP A 222 -12.36 7.88 10.49
N PHE A 223 -11.92 9.13 10.38
CA PHE A 223 -10.66 9.44 9.72
C PHE A 223 -9.50 8.96 10.57
N GLY A 224 -8.37 8.65 9.92
CA GLY A 224 -7.24 8.12 10.67
C GLY A 224 -5.91 8.21 9.93
N TYR A 225 -4.88 7.72 10.57
CA TYR A 225 -3.53 7.64 10.03
C TYR A 225 -2.80 6.38 10.47
N LEU A 226 -1.78 5.99 9.72
CA LEU A 226 -0.86 4.93 10.12
C LEU A 226 0.40 5.50 10.74
N ARG A 227 0.85 4.87 11.80
CA ARG A 227 2.20 5.00 12.33
C ARG A 227 2.98 3.74 11.99
N VAL A 228 4.08 3.89 11.27
CA VAL A 228 4.96 2.77 10.89
C VAL A 228 6.26 2.88 11.67
N ILE A 229 6.62 1.84 12.38
CA ILE A 229 7.83 1.73 13.20
C ILE A 229 8.64 0.56 12.66
N ALA A 230 9.86 0.82 12.24
CA ALA A 230 10.79 -0.21 11.78
C ALA A 230 12.08 -0.15 12.59
N ASP A 231 12.53 -1.29 13.05
CA ASP A 231 13.82 -1.52 13.66
C ASP A 231 14.56 -2.65 12.92
N PRO A 232 15.77 -3.07 13.34
CA PRO A 232 16.49 -4.12 12.64
C PRO A 232 15.82 -5.50 12.59
N SER A 233 14.82 -5.75 13.45
CA SER A 233 14.20 -7.07 13.63
C SER A 233 12.71 -7.09 13.34
N GLN A 234 12.02 -5.97 13.47
CA GLN A 234 10.58 -5.90 13.44
C GLN A 234 10.05 -4.72 12.63
N LEU A 235 8.91 -4.93 12.00
CA LEU A 235 8.06 -3.90 11.42
C LEU A 235 6.75 -3.86 12.19
N ARG A 236 6.41 -2.72 12.78
CA ARG A 236 5.12 -2.49 13.41
C ARG A 236 4.32 -1.43 12.65
N ILE A 237 3.05 -1.73 12.38
CA ILE A 237 2.10 -0.83 11.74
C ILE A 237 0.93 -0.65 12.71
N GLU A 238 0.63 0.60 13.04
CA GLU A 238 -0.44 0.99 13.95
C GLU A 238 -1.44 1.88 13.22
N TYR A 239 -2.72 1.62 13.43
CA TYR A 239 -3.80 2.50 12.99
C TYR A 239 -4.29 3.35 14.17
N HIS A 240 -4.41 4.65 13.96
CA HIS A 240 -4.89 5.62 14.93
C HIS A 240 -6.05 6.42 14.33
N PRO A 241 -7.26 6.36 14.90
CA PRO A 241 -8.34 7.26 14.54
C PRO A 241 -7.96 8.72 14.87
N ALA A 242 -8.40 9.64 14.04
CA ALA A 242 -8.15 11.06 14.26
C ALA A 242 -9.03 11.69 15.34
N THR A 243 -10.03 10.94 15.82
CA THR A 243 -11.02 11.41 16.82
C THR A 243 -10.50 11.45 18.23
N ASP A 244 -9.42 10.71 18.55
CA ASP A 244 -8.85 10.69 19.90
C ASP A 244 -8.13 11.97 20.30
N GLY A 245 -8.09 12.96 19.44
CA GLY A 245 -7.36 14.18 19.68
C GLY A 245 -5.83 13.95 19.81
N ALA A 246 -5.14 14.93 20.34
CA ALA A 246 -3.68 14.90 20.41
C ALA A 246 -3.12 14.13 21.60
N SER A 247 -3.94 13.70 22.58
CA SER A 247 -3.48 13.15 23.85
C SER A 247 -3.44 11.62 23.90
N ALA A 248 -4.42 10.97 23.32
CA ALA A 248 -4.46 9.51 23.27
C ALA A 248 -3.49 8.96 22.25
N LYS A 249 -2.73 7.96 22.61
CA LYS A 249 -1.69 7.36 21.75
C LYS A 249 -1.79 5.86 21.64
N THR A 250 -2.89 5.29 22.10
CA THR A 250 -3.17 3.87 21.93
C THR A 250 -3.72 3.65 20.52
N PRO A 251 -3.12 2.77 19.70
CA PRO A 251 -3.68 2.43 18.40
C PRO A 251 -4.95 1.60 18.58
N ASP A 252 -5.93 1.80 17.70
CA ASP A 252 -7.15 0.99 17.67
C ASP A 252 -6.90 -0.37 17.03
N ASP A 253 -5.91 -0.42 16.14
CA ASP A 253 -5.45 -1.66 15.56
C ASP A 253 -3.94 -1.61 15.30
N PHE A 254 -3.30 -2.76 15.35
CA PHE A 254 -1.88 -2.88 15.04
C PHE A 254 -1.50 -4.28 14.58
N VAL A 255 -0.38 -4.36 13.89
CA VAL A 255 0.26 -5.61 13.51
C VAL A 255 1.77 -5.45 13.60
N THR A 256 2.47 -6.50 14.01
CA THR A 256 3.94 -6.55 14.05
C THR A 256 4.42 -7.77 13.28
N VAL A 257 5.37 -7.57 12.39
CA VAL A 257 6.00 -8.60 11.55
C VAL A 257 7.44 -8.75 11.97
N ASP A 258 7.87 -9.98 12.23
CA ASP A 258 9.27 -10.34 12.36
C ASP A 258 9.93 -10.35 10.98
N LEU A 259 11.06 -9.62 10.83
CA LEU A 259 11.68 -9.39 9.51
C LEU A 259 12.43 -10.62 8.97
N GLU A 260 12.84 -11.54 9.82
CA GLU A 260 13.55 -12.74 9.40
C GLU A 260 12.59 -13.85 8.98
N THR A 261 11.56 -14.08 9.80
CA THR A 261 10.63 -15.20 9.63
C THR A 261 9.38 -14.85 8.84
N TYR A 262 9.09 -13.56 8.63
CA TYR A 262 7.84 -13.06 8.06
C TYR A 262 6.60 -13.49 8.85
N SER A 263 6.76 -13.76 10.14
CA SER A 263 5.66 -14.16 11.02
C SER A 263 5.08 -12.96 11.76
N LEU A 264 3.78 -12.99 12.02
CA LEU A 264 3.17 -12.02 12.92
C LEU A 264 3.57 -12.34 14.36
N VAL A 265 4.05 -11.32 15.08
CA VAL A 265 4.57 -11.46 16.45
C VAL A 265 4.03 -10.38 17.39
N HIS A 266 4.23 -10.58 18.69
CA HIS A 266 4.00 -9.52 19.66
C HIS A 266 5.17 -8.53 19.61
N TYR A 267 4.84 -7.24 19.55
CA TYR A 267 5.85 -6.18 19.53
C TYR A 267 6.72 -6.19 20.80
N GLN A 268 8.02 -6.17 20.59
CA GLN A 268 8.99 -5.97 21.63
C GLN A 268 9.70 -4.63 21.40
N ALA A 269 9.44 -3.65 22.26
CA ALA A 269 10.15 -2.37 22.16
C ALA A 269 11.66 -2.61 22.29
N ALA A 270 12.43 -2.04 21.38
CA ALA A 270 13.88 -2.09 21.50
C ALA A 270 14.29 -1.52 22.87
N SER A 271 15.08 -2.27 23.61
CA SER A 271 15.66 -1.77 24.88
C SER A 271 16.48 -0.54 24.54
N ALA A 272 16.16 0.59 25.17
CA ALA A 272 17.01 1.77 25.09
C ALA A 272 18.38 1.36 25.69
N THR A 273 19.33 0.99 24.82
CA THR A 273 20.73 0.89 25.25
C THR A 273 21.19 2.31 25.49
N ALA A 274 21.43 2.62 26.77
CA ALA A 274 21.96 3.86 27.27
C ALA A 274 23.37 4.16 26.69
#